data_725edc8fb13273ef9701b9a5bca5df82
#
_entry.id   725edc8fb13273ef9701b9a5bca5df82
#
_cell.length_a   1.000
_cell.length_b   1.000
_cell.length_c   1.000
_cell.angle_alpha   90.00
_cell.angle_beta   90.00
_cell.angle_gamma   90.00
#
_symmetry.space_group_name_H-M   'P 1'
#
loop_
_entity.id
_entity.type
_entity.pdbx_description
1 polymer ?
#
loop_
_entity_poly.entity_id
_entity_poly.type
_entity_poly.pdbx_seq_one_letter_code
_entity_poly.pdbx_strand_id
1 'polypeptide(L)'
;MITTTIYSYRDQEWLENLLADIWHEHFSDVPQYNDVRIEWGKRAKRRLGSISLDKNDHETSVIRVNRLFQDLEVPEMIIKATIFHEMTHYAHGFNSPLQQKQRHPHSGGVIRKEFAERGQESLYKLQQKWLKENWVNILKKH
;
A
#
# COMPACT_ATOMS: atom_id res chain seq x y z
N MET A 1 22.63 19.41 5.01
CA MET A 1 21.65 18.68 4.43
C MET A 1 20.89 17.66 5.25
N ILE A 2 20.64 18.05 6.48
CA ILE A 2 19.84 17.25 7.41
C ILE A 2 18.48 16.93 6.82
N THR A 3 17.83 17.93 6.18
CA THR A 3 16.52 17.77 5.58
C THR A 3 16.52 16.68 4.49
N THR A 4 17.53 16.69 3.64
CA THR A 4 17.68 15.68 2.58
C THR A 4 17.85 14.29 3.17
N THR A 5 18.63 14.16 4.25
CA THR A 5 18.84 12.88 4.93
C THR A 5 17.53 12.34 5.49
N ILE A 6 16.69 13.19 6.10
CA ILE A 6 15.39 12.78 6.64
C ILE A 6 14.47 12.26 5.54
N TYR A 7 14.37 12.97 4.41
CA TYR A 7 13.50 12.54 3.31
C TYR A 7 14.04 11.32 2.58
N SER A 8 15.36 11.11 2.55
CA SER A 8 15.96 9.94 1.91
C SER A 8 15.86 8.67 2.76
N TYR A 9 15.48 8.76 4.05
CA TYR A 9 15.30 7.59 4.90
C TYR A 9 14.24 6.63 4.31
N ARG A 10 13.08 7.15 3.92
CA ARG A 10 12.04 6.37 3.25
C ARG A 10 12.16 6.57 1.75
N ASP A 11 13.26 6.08 1.18
CA ASP A 11 13.54 6.21 -0.24
C ASP A 11 12.89 5.08 -1.05
N GLN A 12 13.23 5.00 -2.32
CA GLN A 12 12.70 3.97 -3.22
C GLN A 12 13.10 2.56 -2.76
N GLU A 13 14.35 2.37 -2.37
CA GLU A 13 14.85 1.07 -1.92
C GLU A 13 14.13 0.63 -0.65
N TRP A 14 13.94 1.55 0.31
CA TRP A 14 13.20 1.27 1.53
C TRP A 14 11.79 0.76 1.22
N LEU A 15 11.12 1.42 0.27
CA LEU A 15 9.75 1.06 -0.13
C LEU A 15 9.72 -0.31 -0.81
N GLU A 16 10.67 -0.59 -1.68
CA GLU A 16 10.79 -1.88 -2.36
C GLU A 16 11.03 -3.02 -1.37
N ASN A 17 11.89 -2.79 -0.39
CA ASN A 17 12.17 -3.77 0.64
C ASN A 17 10.94 -4.04 1.50
N LEU A 18 10.16 -3.02 1.80
CA LEU A 18 8.93 -3.18 2.58
C LEU A 18 7.91 -4.02 1.82
N LEU A 19 7.74 -3.79 0.52
CA LEU A 19 6.85 -4.63 -0.30
C LEU A 19 7.31 -6.08 -0.31
N ALA A 20 8.61 -6.31 -0.49
CA ALA A 20 9.18 -7.66 -0.51
C ALA A 20 8.91 -8.38 0.80
N ASP A 21 9.09 -7.71 1.92
CA ASP A 21 8.84 -8.28 3.24
C ASP A 21 7.36 -8.63 3.43
N ILE A 22 6.47 -7.71 3.06
CA ILE A 22 5.03 -7.94 3.17
C ILE A 22 4.58 -9.11 2.31
N TRP A 23 5.08 -9.18 1.08
CA TRP A 23 4.76 -10.28 0.18
C TRP A 23 5.21 -11.61 0.76
N HIS A 24 6.46 -11.67 1.20
CA HIS A 24 7.03 -12.89 1.77
C HIS A 24 6.31 -13.32 3.05
N GLU A 25 6.02 -12.40 3.95
CA GLU A 25 5.45 -12.71 5.26
C GLU A 25 3.94 -12.98 5.22
N HIS A 26 3.21 -12.29 4.36
CA HIS A 26 1.74 -12.29 4.41
C HIS A 26 1.05 -12.74 3.14
N PHE A 27 1.74 -12.77 2.01
CA PHE A 27 1.18 -13.10 0.70
C PHE A 27 2.00 -14.16 -0.02
N SER A 28 2.66 -15.04 0.72
CA SER A 28 3.48 -16.12 0.13
C SER A 28 2.64 -17.09 -0.71
N ASP A 29 1.34 -17.16 -0.47
CA ASP A 29 0.38 -17.95 -1.24
C ASP A 29 0.00 -17.30 -2.58
N VAL A 30 0.38 -16.05 -2.79
CA VAL A 30 0.03 -15.28 -3.99
C VAL A 30 1.18 -15.35 -4.99
N PRO A 31 1.00 -16.03 -6.13
CA PRO A 31 2.07 -16.11 -7.13
C PRO A 31 2.26 -14.79 -7.85
N GLN A 32 3.49 -14.52 -8.26
CA GLN A 32 3.83 -13.36 -9.06
C GLN A 32 4.06 -13.81 -10.50
N TYR A 33 3.09 -13.58 -11.37
CA TYR A 33 3.15 -13.97 -12.77
C TYR A 33 3.48 -12.83 -13.73
N ASN A 34 3.65 -11.63 -13.20
CA ASN A 34 4.04 -10.45 -13.97
C ASN A 34 5.03 -9.61 -13.17
N ASP A 35 5.59 -8.60 -13.81
CA ASP A 35 6.42 -7.65 -13.09
C ASP A 35 5.54 -6.77 -12.19
N VAL A 36 6.01 -6.54 -10.99
CA VAL A 36 5.34 -5.67 -10.01
C VAL A 36 6.33 -4.62 -9.57
N ARG A 37 5.92 -3.37 -9.69
CA ARG A 37 6.72 -2.22 -9.30
C ARG A 37 6.00 -1.48 -8.19
N ILE A 38 6.74 -0.93 -7.24
CA ILE A 38 6.20 -0.03 -6.22
C ILE A 38 6.98 1.28 -6.28
N GLU A 39 6.26 2.37 -6.11
CA GLU A 39 6.89 3.69 -6.13
C GLU A 39 6.09 4.67 -5.26
N TRP A 40 6.76 5.75 -4.84
CA TRP A 40 6.07 6.84 -4.19
C TRP A 40 5.22 7.57 -5.22
N GLY A 41 3.94 7.73 -4.88
CA GLY A 41 2.99 8.42 -5.75
C GLY A 41 2.94 9.91 -5.46
N LYS A 42 1.85 10.54 -5.88
CA LYS A 42 1.60 11.96 -5.62
C LYS A 42 1.12 12.16 -4.19
N ARG A 43 1.27 13.38 -3.69
CA ARG A 43 0.64 13.81 -2.45
C ARG A 43 -0.86 13.89 -2.70
N ALA A 44 -1.66 13.31 -1.81
CA ALA A 44 -3.10 13.28 -1.96
C ALA A 44 -3.77 13.35 -0.60
N LYS A 45 -4.94 13.99 -0.53
CA LYS A 45 -5.70 14.12 0.71
C LYS A 45 -6.45 12.84 1.07
N ARG A 46 -6.92 12.11 0.09
CA ARG A 46 -7.82 10.96 0.30
C ARG A 46 -7.24 9.63 -0.15
N ARG A 47 -6.51 9.62 -1.26
CA ARG A 47 -5.95 8.38 -1.79
C ARG A 47 -4.64 8.06 -1.06
N LEU A 48 -4.65 6.99 -0.28
CA LEU A 48 -3.46 6.56 0.48
C LEU A 48 -2.53 5.73 -0.39
N GLY A 49 -3.08 4.93 -1.27
CA GLY A 49 -2.33 4.11 -2.22
C GLY A 49 -3.20 3.73 -3.40
N SER A 50 -2.58 3.09 -4.38
CA SER A 50 -3.27 2.59 -5.56
C SER A 50 -2.52 1.43 -6.17
N ILE A 51 -3.22 0.66 -6.98
CA ILE A 51 -2.60 -0.31 -7.88
C ILE A 51 -3.20 -0.11 -9.28
N SER A 52 -2.33 -0.06 -10.28
CA SER A 52 -2.73 0.13 -11.68
C SER A 52 -1.80 -0.66 -12.58
N LEU A 53 -2.20 -0.83 -13.83
CA LEU A 53 -1.29 -1.38 -14.83
C LEU A 53 -0.45 -0.23 -15.42
N ASP A 54 0.80 -0.53 -15.74
CA ASP A 54 1.68 0.43 -16.38
C ASP A 54 1.05 0.94 -17.69
N LYS A 55 1.13 2.25 -17.91
CA LYS A 55 0.50 2.89 -19.06
C LYS A 55 1.09 2.49 -20.40
N ASN A 56 2.35 2.07 -20.40
CA ASN A 56 3.06 1.75 -21.64
C ASN A 56 2.87 0.29 -22.03
N ASP A 57 3.11 -0.65 -21.10
CA ASP A 57 3.05 -2.08 -21.42
C ASP A 57 1.72 -2.76 -21.05
N HIS A 58 0.93 -2.15 -20.17
CA HIS A 58 -0.32 -2.70 -19.66
C HIS A 58 -0.19 -4.10 -19.04
N GLU A 59 1.03 -4.48 -18.66
CA GLU A 59 1.36 -5.80 -18.13
C GLU A 59 1.96 -5.72 -16.74
N THR A 60 2.76 -4.68 -16.46
CA THR A 60 3.37 -4.47 -15.15
C THR A 60 2.34 -3.88 -14.19
N SER A 61 2.19 -4.51 -13.02
CA SER A 61 1.37 -3.97 -11.95
C SER A 61 2.18 -2.92 -11.20
N VAL A 62 1.62 -1.74 -10.99
CA VAL A 62 2.30 -0.63 -10.32
C VAL A 62 1.53 -0.25 -9.07
N ILE A 63 2.17 -0.45 -7.93
CA ILE A 63 1.66 -0.01 -6.64
C ILE A 63 2.24 1.35 -6.33
N ARG A 64 1.40 2.31 -5.96
CA ARG A 64 1.84 3.65 -5.55
C ARG A 64 1.37 3.93 -4.14
N VAL A 65 2.25 4.53 -3.36
CA VAL A 65 1.98 4.90 -1.97
C VAL A 65 2.05 6.41 -1.85
N ASN A 66 1.09 7.00 -1.17
CA ASN A 66 1.01 8.45 -0.99
C ASN A 66 2.34 9.00 -0.48
N ARG A 67 2.90 9.98 -1.18
CA ARG A 67 4.20 10.56 -0.86
C ARG A 67 4.24 11.23 0.51
N LEU A 68 3.10 11.68 1.03
CA LEU A 68 3.04 12.25 2.38
C LEU A 68 3.49 11.25 3.44
N PHE A 69 3.46 9.97 3.14
CA PHE A 69 3.93 8.92 4.05
C PHE A 69 5.45 8.83 4.15
N GLN A 70 6.19 9.65 3.40
CA GLN A 70 7.64 9.80 3.62
C GLN A 70 7.92 10.60 4.89
N ASP A 71 6.95 11.36 5.38
CA ASP A 71 7.04 12.07 6.65
C ASP A 71 7.18 11.06 7.79
N LEU A 72 8.26 11.18 8.57
CA LEU A 72 8.56 10.22 9.64
C LEU A 72 7.58 10.29 10.81
N GLU A 73 6.74 11.32 10.88
CA GLU A 73 5.65 11.37 11.86
C GLU A 73 4.53 10.38 11.51
N VAL A 74 4.45 9.93 10.26
CA VAL A 74 3.53 8.86 9.87
C VAL A 74 4.17 7.54 10.30
N PRO A 75 3.52 6.76 11.18
CA PRO A 75 4.09 5.48 11.59
C PRO A 75 4.28 4.53 10.42
N GLU A 76 5.35 3.74 10.47
CA GLU A 76 5.64 2.76 9.43
C GLU A 76 4.49 1.79 9.20
N MET A 77 3.76 1.43 10.25
CA MET A 77 2.63 0.51 10.13
C MET A 77 1.51 1.05 9.21
N ILE A 78 1.42 2.37 9.05
CA ILE A 78 0.42 2.96 8.15
C ILE A 78 0.80 2.67 6.70
N ILE A 79 2.09 2.75 6.39
CA ILE A 79 2.60 2.41 5.05
C ILE A 79 2.44 0.92 4.81
N LYS A 80 2.78 0.11 5.81
CA LYS A 80 2.60 -1.35 5.75
C LYS A 80 1.14 -1.72 5.47
N ALA A 81 0.20 -1.11 6.18
CA ALA A 81 -1.23 -1.37 5.99
C ALA A 81 -1.70 -0.93 4.59
N THR A 82 -1.16 0.18 4.09
CA THR A 82 -1.49 0.66 2.74
C THR A 82 -1.01 -0.33 1.67
N ILE A 83 0.22 -0.81 1.80
CA ILE A 83 0.76 -1.82 0.87
C ILE A 83 -0.06 -3.12 0.97
N PHE A 84 -0.41 -3.52 2.18
CA PHE A 84 -1.24 -4.72 2.41
C PHE A 84 -2.58 -4.59 1.69
N HIS A 85 -3.20 -3.42 1.75
CA HIS A 85 -4.44 -3.11 1.03
C HIS A 85 -4.26 -3.30 -0.48
N GLU A 86 -3.21 -2.75 -1.06
CA GLU A 86 -2.97 -2.87 -2.50
C GLU A 86 -2.61 -4.31 -2.90
N MET A 87 -1.89 -5.03 -2.05
CA MET A 87 -1.61 -6.45 -2.26
C MET A 87 -2.88 -7.30 -2.21
N THR A 88 -3.86 -6.89 -1.41
CA THR A 88 -5.18 -7.54 -1.39
C THR A 88 -5.85 -7.41 -2.77
N HIS A 89 -5.80 -6.23 -3.37
CA HIS A 89 -6.31 -6.03 -4.72
C HIS A 89 -5.55 -6.87 -5.74
N TYR A 90 -4.23 -6.94 -5.63
CA TYR A 90 -3.41 -7.78 -6.50
C TYR A 90 -3.82 -9.25 -6.39
N ALA A 91 -3.94 -9.75 -5.16
CA ALA A 91 -4.33 -11.13 -4.90
C ALA A 91 -5.71 -11.47 -5.46
N HIS A 92 -6.62 -10.50 -5.48
CA HIS A 92 -7.97 -10.65 -6.01
C HIS A 92 -8.07 -10.43 -7.52
N GLY A 93 -6.94 -10.28 -8.20
CA GLY A 93 -6.92 -10.14 -9.65
C GLY A 93 -7.22 -8.74 -10.17
N PHE A 94 -7.17 -7.74 -9.30
CA PHE A 94 -7.41 -6.35 -9.70
C PHE A 94 -6.09 -5.73 -10.16
N ASN A 95 -6.04 -5.34 -11.45
CA ASN A 95 -4.83 -4.83 -12.09
C ASN A 95 -3.63 -5.78 -11.91
N SER A 96 -3.90 -7.08 -12.03
CA SER A 96 -2.92 -8.15 -11.95
C SER A 96 -3.35 -9.29 -12.87
N PRO A 97 -2.45 -10.26 -13.19
CA PRO A 97 -2.80 -11.38 -14.07
C PRO A 97 -3.57 -12.49 -13.38
N LEU A 98 -3.88 -12.35 -12.10
CA LEU A 98 -4.58 -13.36 -11.33
C LEU A 98 -6.08 -13.32 -11.62
N GLN A 99 -6.78 -14.40 -11.27
CA GLN A 99 -8.22 -14.48 -11.44
C GLN A 99 -8.91 -13.40 -10.60
N GLN A 100 -9.80 -12.62 -11.22
CA GLN A 100 -10.56 -11.60 -10.50
C GLN A 100 -11.60 -12.27 -9.62
N LYS A 101 -11.44 -12.14 -8.30
CA LYS A 101 -12.30 -12.78 -7.30
C LYS A 101 -13.49 -11.91 -6.92
N GLN A 102 -13.34 -10.59 -7.03
CA GLN A 102 -14.35 -9.63 -6.57
C GLN A 102 -14.70 -8.66 -7.70
N ARG A 103 -15.98 -8.53 -7.98
CA ARG A 103 -16.48 -7.55 -8.96
C ARG A 103 -16.36 -6.13 -8.43
N HIS A 104 -16.59 -5.97 -7.13
CA HIS A 104 -16.53 -4.69 -6.42
C HIS A 104 -15.57 -4.83 -5.24
N PRO A 105 -14.27 -4.62 -5.45
CA PRO A 105 -13.26 -4.96 -4.43
C PRO A 105 -13.36 -4.16 -3.12
N HIS A 106 -14.06 -3.03 -3.10
CA HIS A 106 -14.26 -2.26 -1.88
C HIS A 106 -15.62 -2.48 -1.22
N SER A 107 -16.45 -3.35 -1.78
CA SER A 107 -17.80 -3.63 -1.27
C SER A 107 -17.79 -4.67 -0.16
N GLY A 108 -18.76 -4.56 0.77
CA GLY A 108 -19.04 -5.60 1.74
C GLY A 108 -17.89 -5.96 2.69
N GLY A 109 -16.98 -5.03 2.93
CA GLY A 109 -15.88 -5.27 3.85
C GLY A 109 -14.83 -6.24 3.32
N VAL A 110 -14.70 -6.40 2.02
CA VAL A 110 -13.77 -7.33 1.36
C VAL A 110 -12.33 -7.13 1.85
N ILE A 111 -11.88 -5.88 1.94
CA ILE A 111 -10.50 -5.58 2.35
C ILE A 111 -10.27 -5.99 3.81
N ARG A 112 -11.16 -5.58 4.71
CA ARG A 112 -11.05 -5.93 6.12
C ARG A 112 -11.05 -7.44 6.32
N LYS A 113 -11.90 -8.14 5.59
CA LYS A 113 -11.99 -9.61 5.65
C LYS A 113 -10.67 -10.26 5.25
N GLU A 114 -10.04 -9.76 4.19
CA GLU A 114 -8.74 -10.28 3.73
C GLU A 114 -7.66 -10.04 4.77
N PHE A 115 -7.61 -8.85 5.38
CA PHE A 115 -6.69 -8.60 6.50
C PHE A 115 -6.90 -9.62 7.61
N ALA A 116 -8.16 -9.87 7.98
CA ALA A 116 -8.50 -10.81 9.05
C ALA A 116 -8.10 -12.25 8.69
N GLU A 117 -8.35 -12.68 7.48
CA GLU A 117 -8.00 -14.02 7.00
C GLU A 117 -6.48 -14.24 6.99
N ARG A 118 -5.71 -13.17 6.83
CA ARG A 118 -4.24 -13.22 6.87
C ARG A 118 -3.67 -12.89 8.26
N GLY A 119 -4.53 -12.87 9.28
CA GLY A 119 -4.12 -12.63 10.66
C GLY A 119 -3.73 -11.20 10.97
N GLN A 120 -4.19 -10.24 10.16
CA GLN A 120 -3.79 -8.83 10.25
C GLN A 120 -4.97 -7.88 10.46
N GLU A 121 -6.05 -8.35 11.07
CA GLU A 121 -7.19 -7.48 11.38
C GLU A 121 -6.79 -6.33 12.29
N SER A 122 -5.88 -6.56 13.24
CA SER A 122 -5.39 -5.50 14.12
C SER A 122 -4.67 -4.40 13.35
N LEU A 123 -3.91 -4.75 12.32
CA LEU A 123 -3.23 -3.79 11.46
C LEU A 123 -4.25 -2.90 10.74
N TYR A 124 -5.31 -3.51 10.22
CA TYR A 124 -6.40 -2.77 9.60
C TYR A 124 -7.02 -1.76 10.56
N LYS A 125 -7.37 -2.20 11.76
CA LYS A 125 -7.99 -1.35 12.79
C LYS A 125 -7.07 -0.22 13.23
N LEU A 126 -5.78 -0.51 13.40
CA LEU A 126 -4.80 0.51 13.79
C LEU A 126 -4.66 1.59 12.72
N GLN A 127 -4.65 1.19 11.45
CA GLN A 127 -4.60 2.16 10.36
C GLN A 127 -5.84 3.07 10.38
N GLN A 128 -7.03 2.50 10.50
CA GLN A 128 -8.26 3.28 10.53
C GLN A 128 -8.27 4.27 11.68
N LYS A 129 -7.87 3.83 12.86
CA LYS A 129 -7.80 4.68 14.05
C LYS A 129 -6.79 5.81 13.88
N TRP A 130 -5.59 5.47 13.42
CA TRP A 130 -4.54 6.47 13.25
C TRP A 130 -4.95 7.55 12.24
N LEU A 131 -5.52 7.14 11.12
CA LEU A 131 -5.99 8.08 10.09
C LEU A 131 -7.05 9.02 10.65
N LYS A 132 -8.00 8.48 11.38
CA LYS A 132 -9.06 9.30 12.00
C LYS A 132 -8.49 10.34 12.96
N GLU A 133 -7.48 9.97 13.74
CA GLU A 133 -6.94 10.80 14.79
C GLU A 133 -5.84 11.76 14.33
N ASN A 134 -5.12 11.42 13.25
CA ASN A 134 -3.87 12.12 12.92
C ASN A 134 -3.78 12.65 11.49
N TRP A 135 -4.57 12.12 10.56
CA TRP A 135 -4.38 12.44 9.14
C TRP A 135 -4.54 13.93 8.82
N VAL A 136 -5.52 14.58 9.45
CA VAL A 136 -5.75 16.02 9.26
C VAL A 136 -4.51 16.83 9.65
N ASN A 137 -3.84 16.44 10.73
CA ASN A 137 -2.63 17.14 11.20
C ASN A 137 -1.48 16.99 10.20
N ILE A 138 -1.33 15.81 9.60
CA ILE A 138 -0.33 15.62 8.55
C ILE A 138 -0.64 16.49 7.33
N LEU A 139 -1.89 16.54 6.93
CA LEU A 139 -2.31 17.38 5.80
C LEU A 139 -2.06 18.87 6.05
N LYS A 140 -2.32 19.35 7.26
CA LYS A 140 -2.08 20.75 7.63
C LYS A 140 -0.61 21.13 7.59
N LYS A 141 0.27 20.18 7.87
CA LYS A 141 1.72 20.38 7.88
C LYS A 141 2.28 20.52 6.46
N HIS A 142 1.61 19.98 5.50
CA HIS A 142 2.00 19.97 4.10
C HIS A 142 0.97 20.72 3.25
#